data_fc32ba13ddb1569fd1859533dedd529d
#
_entry.id   fc32ba13ddb1569fd1859533dedd529d
#
_cell.length_a   1.000
_cell.length_b   1.000
_cell.length_c   1.000
_cell.angle_alpha   90.00
_cell.angle_beta   90.00
_cell.angle_gamma   90.00
#
_symmetry.space_group_name_H-M   'P 1'
#
loop_
_entity.id
_entity.type
_entity.pdbx_description
1 polymer ?
#
loop_
_entity_poly.entity_id
_entity_poly.type
_entity_poly.pdbx_seq_one_letter_code
_entity_poly.pdbx_strand_id
1 'polypeptide(L)'
;MALACLIVFMAQMATTVYLPSLPIVMRELKMTQGSAELSISAYVIGAALPVLFWGAAAERWGRRAPLLISLLLFAASSLLLASCTSALALLVLRAIQGIAGGGAAIIARIIVRDNWRGDELARRLSVLSIAFITALGGGQFIGGLIGQYSHWQAGFVLMAVTAALAIGISYSLPLKAGRRAAVMSGMAGTYWAVLRRPGFLWPACAGGLGFAATVTLQEVSPFVFQEHFKLPVTGFGSIGLLIGVAYFSGAMLVNRLVSLLGGVRLMHAGATLLALATTLMLVSWLGGLLNHFAGLGIFIALYCLTIFGQAVLFPNSMATAVSDAHEYGAHAMALCGFLQQGLAGIAATAAVLLHHDGAWTLAVFVLGVLTLLQVKLKVRGR
;
A
#
# COMPACT_ATOMS: atom_id res chain seq x y z
N MET A 1 3.91 19.49 -9.35
CA MET A 1 3.57 18.09 -9.69
C MET A 1 4.72 17.15 -9.43
N ALA A 2 5.94 17.42 -9.92
CA ALA A 2 7.11 16.54 -9.73
C ALA A 2 7.37 16.16 -8.26
N LEU A 3 7.32 17.13 -7.32
CA LEU A 3 7.48 16.86 -5.89
C LEU A 3 6.45 15.83 -5.38
N ALA A 4 5.19 15.98 -5.74
CA ALA A 4 4.13 15.06 -5.30
C ALA A 4 4.33 13.64 -5.87
N CYS A 5 4.73 13.52 -7.13
CA CYS A 5 5.08 12.25 -7.74
C CYS A 5 6.29 11.59 -7.05
N LEU A 6 7.34 12.36 -6.78
CA LEU A 6 8.53 11.86 -6.09
C LEU A 6 8.19 11.34 -4.68
N ILE A 7 7.35 12.06 -3.93
CA ILE A 7 6.94 11.64 -2.58
C ILE A 7 6.10 10.37 -2.62
N VAL A 8 5.11 10.28 -3.53
CA VAL A 8 4.27 9.07 -3.66
C VAL A 8 5.11 7.88 -4.12
N PHE A 9 6.02 8.09 -5.06
CA PHE A 9 6.98 7.08 -5.51
C PHE A 9 7.86 6.61 -4.34
N MET A 10 8.46 7.52 -3.59
CA MET A 10 9.30 7.23 -2.42
C MET A 10 8.55 6.43 -1.35
N ALA A 11 7.34 6.88 -0.97
CA ALA A 11 6.55 6.21 0.06
C ALA A 11 6.15 4.78 -0.34
N GLN A 12 5.85 4.53 -1.62
CA GLN A 12 5.56 3.18 -2.11
C GLN A 12 6.83 2.35 -2.27
N MET A 13 7.90 2.94 -2.76
CA MET A 13 9.19 2.27 -2.91
C MET A 13 9.74 1.76 -1.57
N ALA A 14 9.41 2.42 -0.45
CA ALA A 14 9.81 1.99 0.89
C ALA A 14 9.30 0.59 1.27
N THR A 15 8.21 0.13 0.70
CA THR A 15 7.75 -1.26 0.87
C THR A 15 8.41 -2.20 -0.15
N THR A 16 8.53 -1.79 -1.39
CA THR A 16 8.85 -2.68 -2.50
C THR A 16 10.35 -2.89 -2.71
N VAL A 17 11.21 -1.88 -2.48
CA VAL A 17 12.69 -2.02 -2.57
C VAL A 17 13.24 -3.01 -1.54
N TYR A 18 12.62 -3.07 -0.38
CA TYR A 18 13.08 -3.92 0.71
C TYR A 18 12.67 -5.40 0.54
N LEU A 19 11.57 -5.68 -0.17
CA LEU A 19 11.00 -7.03 -0.32
C LEU A 19 12.00 -8.08 -0.81
N PRO A 20 12.79 -7.87 -1.88
CA PRO A 20 13.72 -8.89 -2.36
C PRO A 20 14.82 -9.26 -1.37
N SER A 21 15.16 -8.33 -0.49
CA SER A 21 16.20 -8.54 0.53
C SER A 21 15.68 -9.17 1.83
N LEU A 22 14.37 -9.38 1.97
CA LEU A 22 13.78 -9.83 3.23
C LEU A 22 14.35 -11.14 3.77
N PRO A 23 14.57 -12.20 2.94
CA PRO A 23 15.22 -13.43 3.41
C PRO A 23 16.69 -13.23 3.82
N ILE A 24 17.40 -12.26 3.20
CA ILE A 24 18.78 -11.90 3.57
C ILE A 24 18.78 -11.26 4.95
N VAL A 25 17.92 -10.25 5.16
CA VAL A 25 17.77 -9.54 6.44
C VAL A 25 17.38 -10.48 7.56
N MET A 26 16.45 -11.42 7.30
CA MET A 26 16.06 -12.46 8.25
C MET A 26 17.29 -13.25 8.76
N ARG A 27 18.16 -13.68 7.85
CA ARG A 27 19.37 -14.43 8.20
C ARG A 27 20.40 -13.57 8.93
N GLU A 28 20.68 -12.37 8.45
CA GLU A 28 21.69 -11.48 9.05
C GLU A 28 21.32 -11.00 10.44
N LEU A 29 20.05 -10.63 10.65
CA LEU A 29 19.56 -10.18 11.97
C LEU A 29 19.07 -11.33 12.87
N LYS A 30 19.23 -12.58 12.43
CA LYS A 30 18.83 -13.81 13.16
C LYS A 30 17.36 -13.74 13.63
N MET A 31 16.47 -13.25 12.77
CA MET A 31 15.04 -13.15 13.07
C MET A 31 14.29 -14.36 12.52
N THR A 32 13.10 -14.62 13.08
CA THR A 32 12.15 -15.56 12.48
C THR A 32 11.55 -14.97 11.20
N GLN A 33 11.06 -15.81 10.30
CA GLN A 33 10.37 -15.36 9.08
C GLN A 33 9.21 -14.42 9.43
N GLY A 34 8.35 -14.79 10.40
CA GLY A 34 7.26 -13.94 10.85
C GLY A 34 7.72 -12.57 11.36
N SER A 35 8.86 -12.49 12.08
CA SER A 35 9.41 -11.20 12.50
C SER A 35 9.90 -10.36 11.30
N ALA A 36 10.45 -11.00 10.28
CA ALA A 36 10.85 -10.30 9.06
C ALA A 36 9.63 -9.76 8.29
N GLU A 37 8.58 -10.56 8.14
CA GLU A 37 7.30 -10.16 7.54
C GLU A 37 6.64 -9.01 8.33
N LEU A 38 6.63 -9.08 9.66
CA LEU A 38 6.14 -8.00 10.53
C LEU A 38 6.83 -6.65 10.29
N SER A 39 8.04 -6.61 9.74
CA SER A 39 8.70 -5.35 9.40
C SER A 39 7.97 -4.58 8.28
N ILE A 40 7.26 -5.27 7.40
CA ILE A 40 6.43 -4.68 6.35
C ILE A 40 5.10 -4.21 6.95
N SER A 41 4.44 -5.07 7.73
CA SER A 41 3.21 -4.69 8.47
C SER A 41 3.44 -3.49 9.37
N ALA A 42 4.58 -3.39 10.05
CA ALA A 42 4.95 -2.25 10.90
C ALA A 42 4.99 -0.94 10.10
N TYR A 43 5.55 -0.96 8.88
CA TYR A 43 5.53 0.18 7.99
C TYR A 43 4.09 0.54 7.56
N VAL A 44 3.28 -0.43 7.16
CA VAL A 44 1.90 -0.22 6.69
C VAL A 44 1.01 0.33 7.80
N ILE A 45 1.09 -0.23 9.01
CA ILE A 45 0.37 0.26 10.19
C ILE A 45 0.85 1.67 10.55
N GLY A 46 2.17 1.88 10.57
CA GLY A 46 2.76 3.19 10.79
C GLY A 46 2.26 4.23 9.80
N ALA A 47 2.12 3.86 8.53
CA ALA A 47 1.62 4.75 7.49
C ALA A 47 0.11 5.06 7.64
N ALA A 48 -0.69 4.11 8.19
CA ALA A 48 -2.11 4.30 8.39
C ALA A 48 -2.43 5.25 9.55
N LEU A 49 -1.84 5.00 10.72
CA LEU A 49 -2.21 5.65 11.99
C LEU A 49 -2.21 7.18 11.94
N PRO A 50 -1.17 7.86 11.42
CA PRO A 50 -1.08 9.30 11.50
C PRO A 50 -1.70 10.05 10.30
N VAL A 51 -2.32 9.36 9.35
CA VAL A 51 -2.92 10.01 8.15
C VAL A 51 -3.89 11.12 8.54
N LEU A 52 -4.73 10.88 9.57
CA LEU A 52 -5.68 11.87 10.07
C LEU A 52 -4.97 13.05 10.75
N PHE A 53 -3.92 12.77 11.51
CA PHE A 53 -3.11 13.79 12.17
C PHE A 53 -2.34 14.67 11.18
N TRP A 54 -1.66 14.06 10.19
CA TRP A 54 -0.88 14.80 9.19
C TRP A 54 -1.76 15.68 8.30
N GLY A 55 -2.97 15.23 7.97
CA GLY A 55 -3.95 16.04 7.26
C GLY A 55 -4.33 17.29 8.04
N ALA A 56 -4.65 17.13 9.33
CA ALA A 56 -4.96 18.24 10.23
C ALA A 56 -3.77 19.19 10.47
N ALA A 57 -2.59 18.63 10.66
CA ALA A 57 -1.34 19.39 10.82
C ALA A 57 -1.07 20.26 9.57
N ALA A 58 -1.26 19.70 8.38
CA ALA A 58 -1.10 20.43 7.13
C ALA A 58 -2.14 21.56 6.95
N GLU A 59 -3.35 21.41 7.46
CA GLU A 59 -4.35 22.49 7.45
C GLU A 59 -4.04 23.60 8.46
N ARG A 60 -3.58 23.22 9.65
CA ARG A 60 -3.33 24.16 10.75
C ARG A 60 -2.02 24.94 10.57
N TRP A 61 -0.93 24.25 10.28
CA TRP A 61 0.43 24.82 10.24
C TRP A 61 0.92 25.15 8.82
N GLY A 62 0.08 24.91 7.80
CA GLY A 62 0.47 25.04 6.40
C GLY A 62 1.12 23.75 5.89
N ARG A 63 1.32 23.70 4.57
CA ARG A 63 1.76 22.45 3.93
C ARG A 63 3.25 22.21 4.12
N ARG A 64 4.05 23.30 4.23
CA ARG A 64 5.53 23.22 4.26
C ARG A 64 6.06 22.56 5.53
N ALA A 65 5.69 23.05 6.72
CA ALA A 65 6.26 22.55 7.97
C ALA A 65 5.97 21.06 8.21
N PRO A 66 4.71 20.57 8.14
CA PRO A 66 4.43 19.14 8.30
C PRO A 66 5.07 18.27 7.22
N LEU A 67 5.18 18.77 5.97
CA LEU A 67 5.86 18.05 4.90
C LEU A 67 7.36 17.90 5.22
N LEU A 68 8.04 18.96 5.60
CA LEU A 68 9.45 18.91 5.96
C LEU A 68 9.70 18.00 7.15
N ILE A 69 8.87 18.09 8.21
CA ILE A 69 8.97 17.21 9.37
C ILE A 69 8.82 15.75 8.97
N SER A 70 7.82 15.42 8.15
CA SER A 70 7.61 14.06 7.68
C SER A 70 8.77 13.56 6.80
N LEU A 71 9.28 14.37 5.88
CA LEU A 71 10.41 14.00 5.03
C LEU A 71 11.72 13.86 5.80
N LEU A 72 11.99 14.74 6.77
CA LEU A 72 13.17 14.64 7.66
C LEU A 72 13.10 13.38 8.52
N LEU A 73 11.93 13.10 9.10
CA LEU A 73 11.72 11.87 9.88
C LEU A 73 11.89 10.62 9.01
N PHE A 74 11.40 10.65 7.75
CA PHE A 74 11.58 9.56 6.81
C PHE A 74 13.06 9.36 6.43
N ALA A 75 13.79 10.44 6.15
CA ALA A 75 15.22 10.38 5.85
C ALA A 75 16.03 9.86 7.04
N ALA A 76 15.78 10.39 8.24
CA ALA A 76 16.45 9.97 9.47
C ALA A 76 16.19 8.50 9.80
N SER A 77 14.93 8.06 9.77
CA SER A 77 14.60 6.65 9.99
C SER A 77 15.20 5.73 8.91
N SER A 78 15.28 6.17 7.66
CA SER A 78 15.92 5.42 6.59
C SER A 78 17.44 5.29 6.81
N LEU A 79 18.12 6.34 7.23
CA LEU A 79 19.55 6.27 7.56
C LEU A 79 19.84 5.38 8.78
N LEU A 80 18.98 5.44 9.81
CA LEU A 80 19.08 4.55 10.97
C LEU A 80 18.81 3.09 10.59
N LEU A 81 17.88 2.83 9.66
CA LEU A 81 17.65 1.49 9.11
C LEU A 81 18.85 0.97 8.31
N ALA A 82 19.55 1.84 7.60
CA ALA A 82 20.78 1.48 6.89
C ALA A 82 21.93 1.05 7.82
N SER A 83 21.91 1.45 9.09
CA SER A 83 22.89 1.05 10.11
C SER A 83 22.33 0.08 11.14
N CYS A 84 21.14 -0.48 10.90
CA CYS A 84 20.44 -1.32 11.86
C CYS A 84 21.07 -2.71 11.95
N THR A 85 21.31 -3.16 13.19
CA THR A 85 21.88 -4.48 13.52
C THR A 85 20.99 -5.33 14.43
N SER A 86 19.78 -4.85 14.76
CA SER A 86 18.85 -5.50 15.68
C SER A 86 17.47 -5.65 15.07
N ALA A 87 16.85 -6.82 15.25
CA ALA A 87 15.48 -7.10 14.81
C ALA A 87 14.45 -6.13 15.41
N LEU A 88 14.56 -5.81 16.71
CA LEU A 88 13.64 -4.89 17.37
C LEU A 88 13.80 -3.45 16.81
N ALA A 89 15.05 -3.01 16.62
CA ALA A 89 15.32 -1.71 16.03
C ALA A 89 14.77 -1.61 14.60
N LEU A 90 14.89 -2.67 13.80
CA LEU A 90 14.29 -2.76 12.46
C LEU A 90 12.78 -2.53 12.53
N LEU A 91 12.05 -3.25 13.39
CA LEU A 91 10.59 -3.14 13.51
C LEU A 91 10.15 -1.73 13.93
N VAL A 92 10.79 -1.17 14.96
CA VAL A 92 10.47 0.16 15.46
C VAL A 92 10.77 1.23 14.41
N LEU A 93 11.94 1.18 13.78
CA LEU A 93 12.31 2.14 12.75
C LEU A 93 11.44 2.03 11.50
N ARG A 94 10.98 0.83 11.12
CA ARG A 94 10.01 0.63 10.04
C ARG A 94 8.66 1.26 10.36
N ALA A 95 8.18 1.14 11.61
CA ALA A 95 6.96 1.82 12.03
C ALA A 95 7.12 3.36 11.96
N ILE A 96 8.25 3.91 12.44
CA ILE A 96 8.55 5.35 12.36
C ILE A 96 8.67 5.81 10.90
N GLN A 97 9.35 5.03 10.05
CA GLN A 97 9.44 5.31 8.61
C GLN A 97 8.06 5.31 7.95
N GLY A 98 7.17 4.37 8.37
CA GLY A 98 5.77 4.34 7.93
C GLY A 98 5.01 5.60 8.33
N ILE A 99 5.09 6.03 9.59
CA ILE A 99 4.49 7.28 10.10
C ILE A 99 4.91 8.47 9.23
N ALA A 100 6.18 8.55 8.91
CA ALA A 100 6.76 9.60 8.11
C ALA A 100 6.32 9.53 6.64
N GLY A 101 6.41 8.34 6.01
CA GLY A 101 6.04 8.11 4.62
C GLY A 101 4.55 8.34 4.35
N GLY A 102 3.67 7.87 5.25
CA GLY A 102 2.23 8.11 5.20
C GLY A 102 1.90 9.61 5.31
N GLY A 103 2.61 10.32 6.19
CA GLY A 103 2.49 11.78 6.34
C GLY A 103 2.88 12.53 5.07
N ALA A 104 4.04 12.23 4.51
CA ALA A 104 4.50 12.85 3.28
C ALA A 104 3.52 12.58 2.11
N ALA A 105 3.05 11.34 1.97
CA ALA A 105 2.14 10.94 0.90
C ALA A 105 0.77 11.63 0.98
N ILE A 106 0.18 11.80 2.17
CA ILE A 106 -1.09 12.52 2.30
C ILE A 106 -0.93 14.01 2.02
N ILE A 107 0.16 14.63 2.50
CA ILE A 107 0.43 16.05 2.24
C ILE A 107 0.69 16.29 0.75
N ALA A 108 1.38 15.37 0.05
CA ALA A 108 1.56 15.44 -1.39
C ALA A 108 0.22 15.47 -2.15
N ARG A 109 -0.75 14.63 -1.77
CA ARG A 109 -2.10 14.64 -2.34
C ARG A 109 -2.85 15.94 -2.02
N ILE A 110 -2.71 16.48 -0.80
CA ILE A 110 -3.29 17.77 -0.41
C ILE A 110 -2.72 18.90 -1.28
N ILE A 111 -1.40 18.92 -1.52
CA ILE A 111 -0.76 19.92 -2.39
C ILE A 111 -1.33 19.85 -3.81
N VAL A 112 -1.54 18.66 -4.36
CA VAL A 112 -2.17 18.50 -5.68
C VAL A 112 -3.59 19.05 -5.66
N ARG A 113 -4.42 18.66 -4.69
CA ARG A 113 -5.80 19.15 -4.53
C ARG A 113 -5.88 20.68 -4.38
N ASP A 114 -4.90 21.28 -3.71
CA ASP A 114 -4.89 22.73 -3.46
C ASP A 114 -4.57 23.56 -4.72
N ASN A 115 -3.91 22.97 -5.71
CA ASN A 115 -3.46 23.68 -6.91
C ASN A 115 -4.33 23.43 -8.15
N TRP A 116 -5.11 22.34 -8.18
CA TRP A 116 -5.96 21.99 -9.32
C TRP A 116 -7.39 21.65 -8.88
N ARG A 117 -8.37 21.80 -9.79
CA ARG A 117 -9.79 21.52 -9.53
C ARG A 117 -10.43 20.84 -10.74
N GLY A 118 -11.60 20.24 -10.53
CA GLY A 118 -12.39 19.59 -11.58
C GLY A 118 -11.60 18.51 -12.33
N ASP A 119 -11.74 18.50 -13.66
CA ASP A 119 -11.11 17.49 -14.52
C ASP A 119 -9.58 17.53 -14.50
N GLU A 120 -8.99 18.73 -14.32
CA GLU A 120 -7.55 18.87 -14.20
C GLU A 120 -7.03 18.22 -12.91
N LEU A 121 -7.74 18.34 -11.80
CA LEU A 121 -7.41 17.63 -10.56
C LEU A 121 -7.44 16.10 -10.78
N ALA A 122 -8.48 15.59 -11.44
CA ALA A 122 -8.58 14.17 -11.76
C ALA A 122 -7.40 13.70 -12.61
N ARG A 123 -7.02 14.48 -13.64
CA ARG A 123 -5.84 14.19 -14.47
C ARG A 123 -4.55 14.15 -13.64
N ARG A 124 -4.35 15.11 -12.72
CA ARG A 124 -3.14 15.17 -11.87
C ARG A 124 -3.09 14.04 -10.84
N LEU A 125 -4.22 13.65 -10.29
CA LEU A 125 -4.29 12.47 -9.40
C LEU A 125 -3.99 11.17 -10.14
N SER A 126 -4.39 11.07 -11.42
CA SER A 126 -4.01 9.94 -12.28
C SER A 126 -2.49 9.84 -12.48
N VAL A 127 -1.79 10.98 -12.63
CA VAL A 127 -0.32 11.00 -12.71
C VAL A 127 0.33 10.52 -11.39
N LEU A 128 -0.26 10.84 -10.22
CA LEU A 128 0.21 10.27 -8.95
C LEU A 128 0.02 8.75 -8.89
N SER A 129 -1.06 8.24 -9.47
CA SER A 129 -1.28 6.78 -9.55
C SER A 129 -0.23 6.11 -10.44
N ILE A 130 0.21 6.76 -11.53
CA ILE A 130 1.31 6.25 -12.35
C ILE A 130 2.62 6.19 -11.53
N ALA A 131 2.93 7.23 -10.75
CA ALA A 131 4.11 7.23 -9.88
C ALA A 131 4.05 6.10 -8.84
N PHE A 132 2.87 5.84 -8.26
CA PHE A 132 2.64 4.73 -7.34
C PHE A 132 2.88 3.37 -8.01
N ILE A 133 2.30 3.14 -9.19
CA ILE A 133 2.43 1.87 -9.93
C ILE A 133 3.88 1.63 -10.36
N THR A 134 4.57 2.69 -10.82
CA THR A 134 5.98 2.61 -11.20
C THR A 134 6.84 2.23 -10.00
N ALA A 135 6.55 2.74 -8.81
CA ALA A 135 7.25 2.37 -7.59
C ALA A 135 6.92 0.93 -7.15
N LEU A 136 5.70 0.44 -7.40
CA LEU A 136 5.30 -0.92 -7.06
C LEU A 136 6.17 -1.95 -7.79
N GLY A 137 6.25 -1.86 -9.11
CA GLY A 137 7.04 -2.80 -9.91
C GLY A 137 8.52 -2.44 -9.97
N GLY A 138 8.83 -1.18 -10.27
CA GLY A 138 10.20 -0.68 -10.40
C GLY A 138 10.98 -0.71 -9.08
N GLY A 139 10.31 -0.43 -7.96
CA GLY A 139 10.92 -0.51 -6.63
C GLY A 139 11.37 -1.93 -6.30
N GLN A 140 10.54 -2.93 -6.58
CA GLN A 140 10.91 -4.32 -6.36
C GLN A 140 12.06 -4.76 -7.28
N PHE A 141 12.06 -4.33 -8.55
CA PHE A 141 13.16 -4.60 -9.49
C PHE A 141 14.48 -3.98 -9.02
N ILE A 142 14.48 -2.70 -8.65
CA ILE A 142 15.64 -2.00 -8.08
C ILE A 142 16.11 -2.71 -6.79
N GLY A 143 15.19 -3.11 -5.94
CA GLY A 143 15.49 -3.86 -4.73
C GLY A 143 16.15 -5.21 -5.00
N GLY A 144 15.72 -5.91 -6.06
CA GLY A 144 16.35 -7.13 -6.52
C GLY A 144 17.79 -6.93 -6.98
N LEU A 145 18.08 -5.86 -7.72
CA LEU A 145 19.43 -5.49 -8.12
C LEU A 145 20.30 -5.13 -6.90
N ILE A 146 19.78 -4.32 -5.98
CA ILE A 146 20.50 -3.95 -4.75
C ILE A 146 20.82 -5.19 -3.92
N GLY A 147 19.86 -6.08 -3.69
CA GLY A 147 20.04 -7.28 -2.88
C GLY A 147 21.02 -8.29 -3.50
N GLN A 148 21.19 -8.27 -4.83
CA GLN A 148 22.13 -9.15 -5.53
C GLN A 148 23.55 -8.59 -5.61
N TYR A 149 23.71 -7.28 -5.88
CA TYR A 149 25.00 -6.66 -6.20
C TYR A 149 25.53 -5.75 -5.08
N SER A 150 24.77 -5.55 -4.00
CA SER A 150 25.13 -4.70 -2.88
C SER A 150 24.59 -5.28 -1.57
N HIS A 151 24.62 -4.49 -0.52
CA HIS A 151 24.02 -4.82 0.78
C HIS A 151 22.58 -4.31 0.84
N TRP A 152 21.68 -5.02 1.52
CA TRP A 152 20.28 -4.63 1.66
C TRP A 152 20.07 -3.22 2.24
N GLN A 153 21.03 -2.76 3.05
CA GLN A 153 21.07 -1.42 3.63
C GLN A 153 21.10 -0.31 2.57
N ALA A 154 21.67 -0.58 1.39
CA ALA A 154 21.74 0.40 0.29
C ALA A 154 20.33 0.80 -0.20
N GLY A 155 19.33 -0.07 -0.07
CA GLY A 155 17.93 0.27 -0.35
C GLY A 155 17.42 1.38 0.57
N PHE A 156 17.79 1.37 1.85
CA PHE A 156 17.42 2.42 2.79
C PHE A 156 18.20 3.72 2.56
N VAL A 157 19.47 3.63 2.16
CA VAL A 157 20.24 4.81 1.74
C VAL A 157 19.59 5.46 0.51
N LEU A 158 19.17 4.68 -0.47
CA LEU A 158 18.45 5.19 -1.65
C LEU A 158 17.17 5.93 -1.24
N MET A 159 16.42 5.42 -0.26
CA MET A 159 15.23 6.09 0.26
C MET A 159 15.57 7.38 0.99
N ALA A 160 16.65 7.43 1.76
CA ALA A 160 17.13 8.64 2.41
C ALA A 160 17.52 9.73 1.39
N VAL A 161 18.21 9.33 0.31
CA VAL A 161 18.57 10.23 -0.79
C VAL A 161 17.33 10.76 -1.51
N THR A 162 16.34 9.92 -1.80
CA THR A 162 15.08 10.37 -2.42
C THR A 162 14.30 11.34 -1.52
N ALA A 163 14.32 11.12 -0.21
CA ALA A 163 13.74 12.05 0.74
C ALA A 163 14.50 13.40 0.79
N ALA A 164 15.83 13.37 0.77
CA ALA A 164 16.67 14.57 0.71
C ALA A 164 16.40 15.39 -0.56
N LEU A 165 16.25 14.73 -1.71
CA LEU A 165 15.84 15.37 -2.97
C LEU A 165 14.45 16.02 -2.84
N ALA A 166 13.46 15.32 -2.23
CA ALA A 166 12.13 15.86 -2.01
C ALA A 166 12.17 17.08 -1.06
N ILE A 167 13.02 17.08 -0.03
CA ILE A 167 13.27 18.22 0.86
C ILE A 167 13.81 19.40 0.05
N GLY A 168 14.87 19.19 -0.74
CA GLY A 168 15.46 20.22 -1.59
C GLY A 168 14.44 20.87 -2.54
N ILE A 169 13.65 20.05 -3.24
CA ILE A 169 12.60 20.54 -4.15
C ILE A 169 11.51 21.30 -3.37
N SER A 170 11.17 20.87 -2.14
CA SER A 170 10.15 21.55 -1.34
C SER A 170 10.51 22.97 -0.94
N TYR A 171 11.81 23.27 -0.78
CA TYR A 171 12.28 24.63 -0.50
C TYR A 171 12.09 25.57 -1.70
N SER A 172 12.20 25.07 -2.92
CA SER A 172 12.06 25.85 -4.15
C SER A 172 10.61 26.19 -4.53
N LEU A 173 9.62 25.54 -3.88
CA LEU A 173 8.23 25.68 -4.23
C LEU A 173 7.44 26.60 -3.29
N PRO A 174 6.57 27.48 -3.80
CA PRO A 174 5.67 28.29 -2.98
C PRO A 174 4.53 27.41 -2.47
N LEU A 175 4.71 26.76 -1.32
CA LEU A 175 3.66 25.97 -0.68
C LEU A 175 2.72 26.86 0.12
N LYS A 176 1.40 26.62 -0.01
CA LYS A 176 0.37 27.43 0.65
C LYS A 176 0.53 27.43 2.17
N ALA A 177 0.43 28.63 2.76
CA ALA A 177 0.34 28.80 4.20
C ALA A 177 -0.95 28.17 4.75
N GLY A 178 -0.92 27.74 6.01
CA GLY A 178 -2.09 27.19 6.68
C GLY A 178 -3.18 28.25 6.84
N ARG A 179 -4.41 27.85 6.73
CA ARG A 179 -5.52 28.65 7.25
C ARG A 179 -5.53 28.48 8.77
N ARG A 180 -5.41 29.57 9.51
CA ARG A 180 -5.72 29.60 10.95
C ARG A 180 -7.24 29.34 11.11
N ALA A 181 -7.66 28.13 10.98
CA ALA A 181 -9.05 27.77 11.16
C ALA A 181 -9.24 27.00 12.44
N ALA A 182 -10.29 27.35 13.16
CA ALA A 182 -10.84 26.74 14.35
C ALA A 182 -11.32 25.27 14.15
N VAL A 183 -10.49 24.39 13.61
CA VAL A 183 -10.97 23.11 13.02
C VAL A 183 -10.72 21.90 13.94
N MET A 184 -9.97 22.03 15.03
CA MET A 184 -9.73 20.84 15.87
C MET A 184 -10.91 20.44 16.78
N SER A 185 -11.81 21.35 17.14
CA SER A 185 -12.94 21.04 18.03
C SER A 185 -14.08 20.27 17.37
N GLY A 186 -14.11 20.21 16.04
CA GLY A 186 -15.16 19.50 15.27
C GLY A 186 -14.72 18.23 14.55
N MET A 187 -13.41 17.92 14.49
CA MET A 187 -12.90 16.82 13.64
C MET A 187 -13.40 15.45 14.09
N ALA A 188 -13.36 15.15 15.38
CA ALA A 188 -13.86 13.86 15.89
C ALA A 188 -15.35 13.67 15.57
N GLY A 189 -16.16 14.72 15.70
CA GLY A 189 -17.57 14.71 15.32
C GLY A 189 -17.78 14.49 13.84
N THR A 190 -16.96 15.10 12.99
CA THR A 190 -17.03 14.94 11.54
C THR A 190 -16.67 13.51 11.11
N TYR A 191 -15.59 12.93 11.65
CA TYR A 191 -15.25 11.53 11.38
C TYR A 191 -16.30 10.56 11.87
N TRP A 192 -16.90 10.84 13.05
CA TRP A 192 -17.98 10.04 13.58
C TRP A 192 -19.26 10.12 12.73
N ALA A 193 -19.57 11.31 12.21
CA ALA A 193 -20.68 11.49 11.27
C ALA A 193 -20.48 10.71 9.96
N VAL A 194 -19.26 10.66 9.44
CA VAL A 194 -18.91 9.85 8.26
C VAL A 194 -19.01 8.35 8.55
N LEU A 195 -18.49 7.89 9.69
CA LEU A 195 -18.56 6.48 10.10
C LEU A 195 -20.00 5.95 10.23
N ARG A 196 -20.93 6.80 10.66
CA ARG A 196 -22.33 6.44 10.80
C ARG A 196 -23.11 6.38 9.50
N ARG A 197 -22.53 6.83 8.37
CA ARG A 197 -23.21 6.77 7.07
C ARG A 197 -23.28 5.33 6.57
N PRO A 198 -24.49 4.84 6.20
CA PRO A 198 -24.68 3.43 5.83
C PRO A 198 -23.87 2.99 4.60
N GLY A 199 -23.60 3.95 3.67
CA GLY A 199 -22.87 3.70 2.43
C GLY A 199 -21.35 3.76 2.55
N PHE A 200 -20.80 4.20 3.70
CA PHE A 200 -19.37 4.44 3.86
C PHE A 200 -18.57 3.17 4.24
N LEU A 201 -18.99 2.48 5.30
CA LEU A 201 -18.18 1.42 5.91
C LEU A 201 -17.98 0.20 5.00
N TRP A 202 -19.05 -0.25 4.35
CA TRP A 202 -18.98 -1.51 3.60
C TRP A 202 -17.99 -1.47 2.42
N PRO A 203 -17.93 -0.40 1.59
CA PRO A 203 -16.93 -0.35 0.54
C PRO A 203 -15.53 -0.06 1.09
N ALA A 204 -15.41 0.76 2.14
CA ALA A 204 -14.14 1.02 2.80
C ALA A 204 -13.53 -0.29 3.35
N CYS A 205 -14.33 -1.11 4.04
CA CYS A 205 -13.89 -2.41 4.54
C CYS A 205 -13.60 -3.41 3.42
N ALA A 206 -14.40 -3.46 2.35
CA ALA A 206 -14.14 -4.33 1.22
C ALA A 206 -12.79 -4.01 0.56
N GLY A 207 -12.50 -2.72 0.33
CA GLY A 207 -11.21 -2.27 -0.18
C GLY A 207 -10.05 -2.58 0.77
N GLY A 208 -10.28 -2.46 2.08
CA GLY A 208 -9.30 -2.78 3.11
C GLY A 208 -8.97 -4.27 3.21
N LEU A 209 -9.96 -5.15 3.16
CA LEU A 209 -9.78 -6.60 3.16
C LEU A 209 -9.06 -7.09 1.90
N GLY A 210 -9.43 -6.55 0.71
CA GLY A 210 -8.72 -6.86 -0.53
C GLY A 210 -7.26 -6.38 -0.49
N PHE A 211 -7.02 -5.20 0.10
CA PHE A 211 -5.66 -4.70 0.30
C PHE A 211 -4.89 -5.56 1.31
N ALA A 212 -5.54 -6.05 2.37
CA ALA A 212 -4.96 -6.99 3.32
C ALA A 212 -4.47 -8.28 2.64
N ALA A 213 -5.29 -8.87 1.75
CA ALA A 213 -4.89 -10.06 1.00
C ALA A 213 -3.61 -9.81 0.16
N THR A 214 -3.51 -8.65 -0.48
CA THR A 214 -2.33 -8.31 -1.28
C THR A 214 -1.11 -7.99 -0.44
N VAL A 215 -1.25 -7.32 0.71
CA VAL A 215 -0.14 -7.04 1.64
C VAL A 215 0.39 -8.35 2.23
N THR A 216 -0.49 -9.24 2.69
CA THR A 216 -0.09 -10.58 3.20
C THR A 216 0.67 -11.36 2.13
N LEU A 217 0.17 -11.36 0.89
CA LEU A 217 0.85 -12.02 -0.21
C LEU A 217 2.21 -11.38 -0.53
N GLN A 218 2.33 -10.06 -0.45
CA GLN A 218 3.61 -9.36 -0.61
C GLN A 218 4.62 -9.73 0.47
N GLU A 219 4.20 -9.85 1.73
CA GLU A 219 5.07 -10.21 2.85
C GLU A 219 5.66 -11.61 2.71
N VAL A 220 4.84 -12.55 2.27
CA VAL A 220 5.24 -13.96 2.11
C VAL A 220 6.00 -14.21 0.81
N SER A 221 5.71 -13.43 -0.23
CA SER A 221 6.22 -13.69 -1.59
C SER A 221 7.76 -13.81 -1.69
N PRO A 222 8.61 -13.03 -0.97
CA PRO A 222 10.05 -13.18 -1.03
C PRO A 222 10.51 -14.58 -0.64
N PHE A 223 9.89 -15.16 0.40
CA PHE A 223 10.21 -16.49 0.90
C PHE A 223 9.73 -17.58 -0.06
N VAL A 224 8.50 -17.47 -0.58
CA VAL A 224 7.97 -18.41 -1.56
C VAL A 224 8.82 -18.42 -2.84
N PHE A 225 9.14 -17.26 -3.40
CA PHE A 225 9.94 -17.21 -4.62
C PHE A 225 11.40 -17.61 -4.42
N GLN A 226 12.04 -17.19 -3.34
CA GLN A 226 13.47 -17.41 -3.14
C GLN A 226 13.77 -18.72 -2.41
N GLU A 227 12.96 -19.14 -1.44
CA GLU A 227 13.23 -20.33 -0.64
C GLU A 227 12.52 -21.59 -1.17
N HIS A 228 11.26 -21.47 -1.61
CA HIS A 228 10.52 -22.60 -2.18
C HIS A 228 10.90 -22.82 -3.66
N PHE A 229 10.77 -21.78 -4.50
CA PHE A 229 11.11 -21.90 -5.94
C PHE A 229 12.58 -21.69 -6.27
N LYS A 230 13.44 -21.38 -5.29
CA LYS A 230 14.89 -21.18 -5.44
C LYS A 230 15.27 -20.11 -6.45
N LEU A 231 14.42 -19.10 -6.64
CA LEU A 231 14.78 -17.99 -7.52
C LEU A 231 15.88 -17.12 -6.90
N PRO A 232 16.79 -16.58 -7.71
CA PRO A 232 17.73 -15.58 -7.24
C PRO A 232 16.99 -14.28 -6.88
N VAL A 233 17.61 -13.44 -6.05
CA VAL A 233 17.04 -12.17 -5.58
C VAL A 233 16.62 -11.27 -6.75
N THR A 234 17.45 -11.22 -7.82
CA THR A 234 17.14 -10.50 -9.08
C THR A 234 15.95 -11.11 -9.82
N GLY A 235 15.81 -12.44 -9.81
CA GLY A 235 14.67 -13.12 -10.43
C GLY A 235 13.35 -12.71 -9.76
N PHE A 236 13.32 -12.72 -8.42
CA PHE A 236 12.17 -12.22 -7.67
C PHE A 236 11.95 -10.71 -7.90
N GLY A 237 13.03 -9.92 -7.95
CA GLY A 237 12.95 -8.50 -8.29
C GLY A 237 12.28 -8.25 -9.64
N SER A 238 12.62 -9.05 -10.65
CA SER A 238 12.04 -8.95 -12.01
C SER A 238 10.55 -9.28 -12.06
N ILE A 239 10.06 -10.16 -11.19
CA ILE A 239 8.61 -10.45 -11.05
C ILE A 239 7.84 -9.19 -10.64
N GLY A 240 8.47 -8.27 -9.90
CA GLY A 240 7.89 -6.97 -9.58
C GLY A 240 7.41 -6.20 -10.80
N LEU A 241 8.12 -6.28 -11.92
CA LEU A 241 7.69 -5.64 -13.17
C LEU A 241 6.38 -6.24 -13.70
N LEU A 242 6.21 -7.56 -13.62
CA LEU A 242 4.96 -8.23 -14.00
C LEU A 242 3.82 -7.82 -13.07
N ILE A 243 4.08 -7.73 -11.77
CA ILE A 243 3.12 -7.22 -10.76
C ILE A 243 2.72 -5.78 -11.10
N GLY A 244 3.68 -4.92 -11.45
CA GLY A 244 3.43 -3.55 -11.89
C GLY A 244 2.55 -3.49 -13.14
N VAL A 245 2.83 -4.33 -14.14
CA VAL A 245 2.02 -4.44 -15.37
C VAL A 245 0.61 -4.95 -15.05
N ALA A 246 0.46 -5.94 -14.17
CA ALA A 246 -0.85 -6.45 -13.76
C ALA A 246 -1.69 -5.38 -13.08
N TYR A 247 -1.09 -4.60 -12.14
CA TYR A 247 -1.78 -3.48 -11.50
C TYR A 247 -2.15 -2.39 -12.50
N PHE A 248 -1.23 -2.00 -13.37
CA PHE A 248 -1.47 -1.00 -14.41
C PHE A 248 -2.61 -1.41 -15.35
N SER A 249 -2.63 -2.66 -15.79
CA SER A 249 -3.67 -3.21 -16.66
C SER A 249 -5.04 -3.17 -15.99
N GLY A 250 -5.13 -3.52 -14.70
CA GLY A 250 -6.36 -3.41 -13.92
C GLY A 250 -6.84 -1.97 -13.78
N ALA A 251 -5.94 -1.03 -13.47
CA ALA A 251 -6.25 0.38 -13.38
C ALA A 251 -6.71 0.97 -14.72
N MET A 252 -6.08 0.55 -15.83
CA MET A 252 -6.47 0.94 -17.19
C MET A 252 -7.86 0.41 -17.55
N LEU A 253 -8.17 -0.84 -17.17
CA LEU A 253 -9.50 -1.43 -17.35
C LEU A 253 -10.57 -0.62 -16.62
N VAL A 254 -10.32 -0.25 -15.35
CA VAL A 254 -11.23 0.61 -14.58
C VAL A 254 -11.48 1.92 -15.31
N ASN A 255 -10.41 2.59 -15.77
CA ASN A 255 -10.52 3.88 -16.43
C ASN A 255 -11.38 3.81 -17.70
N ARG A 256 -11.33 2.70 -18.43
CA ARG A 256 -12.14 2.48 -19.65
C ARG A 256 -13.59 2.09 -19.35
N LEU A 257 -13.83 1.28 -18.32
CA LEU A 257 -15.13 0.65 -18.10
C LEU A 257 -15.97 1.31 -17.00
N VAL A 258 -15.41 2.21 -16.19
CA VAL A 258 -16.14 2.80 -15.05
C VAL A 258 -17.36 3.63 -15.51
N SER A 259 -17.25 4.32 -16.62
CA SER A 259 -18.37 5.09 -17.21
C SER A 259 -19.48 4.20 -17.79
N LEU A 260 -19.14 2.98 -18.24
CA LEU A 260 -20.07 2.03 -18.84
C LEU A 260 -20.74 1.11 -17.80
N LEU A 261 -19.96 0.57 -16.88
CA LEU A 261 -20.42 -0.44 -15.92
C LEU A 261 -20.76 0.13 -14.55
N GLY A 262 -20.19 1.28 -14.20
CA GLY A 262 -20.28 1.88 -12.87
C GLY A 262 -19.33 1.24 -11.85
N GLY A 263 -18.93 2.05 -10.85
CA GLY A 263 -17.91 1.66 -9.86
C GLY A 263 -18.28 0.44 -9.02
N VAL A 264 -19.57 0.29 -8.65
CA VAL A 264 -20.04 -0.84 -7.83
C VAL A 264 -19.91 -2.18 -8.56
N ARG A 265 -20.25 -2.24 -9.86
CA ARG A 265 -20.08 -3.48 -10.65
C ARG A 265 -18.61 -3.84 -10.82
N LEU A 266 -17.75 -2.84 -11.07
CA LEU A 266 -16.31 -3.06 -11.14
C LEU A 266 -15.74 -3.51 -9.80
N MET A 267 -16.21 -2.96 -8.69
CA MET A 267 -15.83 -3.41 -7.35
C MET A 267 -16.18 -4.90 -7.13
N HIS A 268 -17.37 -5.36 -7.58
CA HIS A 268 -17.75 -6.78 -7.56
C HIS A 268 -16.83 -7.63 -8.43
N ALA A 269 -16.54 -7.20 -9.65
CA ALA A 269 -15.66 -7.91 -10.56
C ALA A 269 -14.25 -8.06 -9.96
N GLY A 270 -13.69 -6.97 -9.41
CA GLY A 270 -12.40 -6.99 -8.74
C GLY A 270 -12.36 -7.93 -7.52
N ALA A 271 -13.38 -7.88 -6.66
CA ALA A 271 -13.51 -8.77 -5.51
C ALA A 271 -13.65 -10.25 -5.92
N THR A 272 -14.42 -10.52 -6.99
CA THR A 272 -14.58 -11.89 -7.52
C THR A 272 -13.27 -12.42 -8.08
N LEU A 273 -12.55 -11.64 -8.88
CA LEU A 273 -11.25 -12.01 -9.43
C LEU A 273 -10.22 -12.28 -8.32
N LEU A 274 -10.18 -11.42 -7.30
CA LEU A 274 -9.30 -11.57 -6.15
C LEU A 274 -9.64 -12.86 -5.38
N ALA A 275 -10.91 -13.09 -5.06
CA ALA A 275 -11.35 -14.30 -4.36
C ALA A 275 -11.08 -15.57 -5.19
N LEU A 276 -11.29 -15.53 -6.50
CA LEU A 276 -10.98 -16.65 -7.39
C LEU A 276 -9.48 -16.95 -7.41
N ALA A 277 -8.64 -15.92 -7.57
CA ALA A 277 -7.19 -16.09 -7.61
C ALA A 277 -6.64 -16.67 -6.29
N THR A 278 -7.12 -16.16 -5.15
CA THR A 278 -6.70 -16.66 -3.83
C THR A 278 -7.21 -18.06 -3.53
N THR A 279 -8.41 -18.42 -4.01
CA THR A 279 -8.95 -19.79 -3.92
C THR A 279 -8.12 -20.76 -4.76
N LEU A 280 -7.83 -20.40 -6.01
CA LEU A 280 -6.99 -21.23 -6.88
C LEU A 280 -5.57 -21.37 -6.33
N MET A 281 -5.04 -20.33 -5.67
CA MET A 281 -3.73 -20.37 -5.01
C MET A 281 -3.73 -21.39 -3.86
N LEU A 282 -4.76 -21.38 -3.01
CA LEU A 282 -4.92 -22.36 -1.93
C LEU A 282 -5.04 -23.78 -2.48
N VAL A 283 -5.92 -23.99 -3.47
CA VAL A 283 -6.12 -25.31 -4.08
C VAL A 283 -4.84 -25.83 -4.74
N SER A 284 -4.09 -24.95 -5.44
CA SER A 284 -2.82 -25.32 -6.08
C SER A 284 -1.74 -25.67 -5.04
N TRP A 285 -1.72 -24.97 -3.90
CA TRP A 285 -0.81 -25.30 -2.80
C TRP A 285 -1.15 -26.65 -2.17
N LEU A 286 -2.40 -26.83 -1.75
CA LEU A 286 -2.86 -28.08 -1.10
C LEU A 286 -2.78 -29.30 -2.03
N GLY A 287 -3.04 -29.10 -3.33
CA GLY A 287 -2.93 -30.15 -4.36
C GLY A 287 -1.50 -30.45 -4.80
N GLY A 288 -0.49 -29.78 -4.22
CA GLY A 288 0.91 -29.99 -4.57
C GLY A 288 1.31 -29.51 -5.97
N LEU A 289 0.41 -28.79 -6.69
CA LEU A 289 0.69 -28.30 -8.04
C LEU A 289 1.87 -27.32 -8.09
N LEU A 290 2.11 -26.59 -7.00
CA LEU A 290 3.22 -25.66 -6.92
C LEU A 290 4.58 -26.36 -6.78
N ASN A 291 4.62 -27.65 -6.45
CA ASN A 291 5.86 -28.43 -6.36
C ASN A 291 6.31 -28.99 -7.73
N HIS A 292 5.49 -28.85 -8.77
CA HIS A 292 5.78 -29.31 -10.13
C HIS A 292 6.51 -28.22 -10.93
N PHE A 293 7.09 -28.61 -12.07
CA PHE A 293 7.82 -27.70 -12.97
C PHE A 293 7.01 -26.44 -13.37
N ALA A 294 5.71 -26.60 -13.59
CA ALA A 294 4.80 -25.49 -13.93
C ALA A 294 4.40 -24.62 -12.71
N GLY A 295 4.74 -25.02 -11.49
CA GLY A 295 4.28 -24.39 -10.25
C GLY A 295 4.65 -22.90 -10.15
N LEU A 296 5.87 -22.54 -10.53
CA LEU A 296 6.32 -21.16 -10.56
C LEU A 296 5.44 -20.29 -11.47
N GLY A 297 5.17 -20.75 -12.70
CA GLY A 297 4.33 -20.02 -13.65
C GLY A 297 2.89 -19.87 -13.15
N ILE A 298 2.34 -20.92 -12.54
CA ILE A 298 1.00 -20.90 -11.92
C ILE A 298 0.97 -19.88 -10.80
N PHE A 299 1.95 -19.87 -9.90
CA PHE A 299 2.01 -18.95 -8.78
C PHE A 299 2.14 -17.49 -9.25
N ILE A 300 3.01 -17.20 -10.23
CA ILE A 300 3.15 -15.86 -10.83
C ILE A 300 1.82 -15.40 -11.44
N ALA A 301 1.15 -16.27 -12.20
CA ALA A 301 -0.12 -15.94 -12.84
C ALA A 301 -1.22 -15.62 -11.81
N LEU A 302 -1.33 -16.44 -10.75
CA LEU A 302 -2.31 -16.23 -9.68
C LEU A 302 -1.98 -14.98 -8.84
N TYR A 303 -0.70 -14.70 -8.61
CA TYR A 303 -0.27 -13.47 -7.96
C TYR A 303 -0.64 -12.25 -8.81
N CYS A 304 -0.30 -12.24 -10.09
CA CYS A 304 -0.68 -11.16 -11.00
C CYS A 304 -2.21 -10.98 -11.07
N LEU A 305 -2.99 -12.06 -11.07
CA LEU A 305 -4.45 -12.00 -11.07
C LEU A 305 -5.01 -11.40 -9.77
N THR A 306 -4.40 -11.72 -8.62
CA THR A 306 -4.75 -11.12 -7.33
C THR A 306 -4.51 -9.61 -7.35
N ILE A 307 -3.34 -9.19 -7.84
CA ILE A 307 -2.96 -7.77 -7.96
C ILE A 307 -3.86 -7.03 -8.96
N PHE A 308 -4.20 -7.66 -10.08
CA PHE A 308 -5.15 -7.12 -11.06
C PHE A 308 -6.55 -6.93 -10.44
N GLY A 309 -7.05 -7.95 -9.73
CA GLY A 309 -8.32 -7.87 -8.99
C GLY A 309 -8.33 -6.72 -7.97
N GLN A 310 -7.23 -6.54 -7.24
CA GLN A 310 -7.05 -5.44 -6.30
C GLN A 310 -7.03 -4.07 -7.00
N ALA A 311 -6.36 -3.95 -8.14
CA ALA A 311 -6.32 -2.72 -8.92
C ALA A 311 -7.71 -2.31 -9.44
N VAL A 312 -8.59 -3.27 -9.68
CA VAL A 312 -10.01 -3.02 -10.03
C VAL A 312 -10.84 -2.70 -8.80
N LEU A 313 -10.65 -3.41 -7.69
CA LEU A 313 -11.43 -3.26 -6.46
C LEU A 313 -11.16 -1.93 -5.74
N PHE A 314 -9.88 -1.62 -5.48
CA PHE A 314 -9.45 -0.61 -4.52
C PHE A 314 -9.93 0.82 -4.86
N PRO A 315 -9.71 1.36 -6.08
CA PRO A 315 -10.15 2.70 -6.41
C PRO A 315 -11.67 2.83 -6.43
N ASN A 316 -12.39 1.79 -6.87
CA ASN A 316 -13.84 1.77 -6.91
C ASN A 316 -14.46 1.69 -5.51
N SER A 317 -13.82 0.96 -4.59
CA SER A 317 -14.24 0.90 -3.19
C SER A 317 -14.08 2.26 -2.49
N MET A 318 -12.97 2.94 -2.71
CA MET A 318 -12.73 4.28 -2.17
C MET A 318 -13.72 5.30 -2.76
N ALA A 319 -13.91 5.30 -4.08
CA ALA A 319 -14.85 6.21 -4.74
C ALA A 319 -16.30 5.99 -4.24
N THR A 320 -16.72 4.73 -4.07
CA THR A 320 -18.04 4.37 -3.56
C THR A 320 -18.23 4.80 -2.10
N ALA A 321 -17.22 4.61 -1.24
CA ALA A 321 -17.26 5.04 0.15
C ALA A 321 -17.38 6.57 0.27
N VAL A 322 -16.62 7.31 -0.54
CA VAL A 322 -16.58 8.78 -0.49
C VAL A 322 -17.81 9.42 -1.11
N SER A 323 -18.43 8.78 -2.12
CA SER A 323 -19.62 9.32 -2.81
C SER A 323 -20.82 9.54 -1.89
N ASP A 324 -20.96 8.75 -0.84
CA ASP A 324 -22.06 8.87 0.14
C ASP A 324 -21.83 10.02 1.16
N ALA A 325 -20.64 10.60 1.18
CA ALA A 325 -20.22 11.58 2.17
C ALA A 325 -20.10 13.01 1.63
N HIS A 326 -20.88 13.39 0.61
CA HIS A 326 -20.80 14.63 -0.19
C HIS A 326 -20.19 15.87 0.49
N GLU A 327 -20.70 16.26 1.68
CA GLU A 327 -20.24 17.44 2.42
C GLU A 327 -18.87 17.23 3.10
N TYR A 328 -18.50 15.97 3.39
CA TYR A 328 -17.32 15.58 4.13
C TYR A 328 -16.29 14.84 3.27
N GLY A 329 -16.32 15.02 1.96
CA GLY A 329 -15.54 14.21 1.00
C GLY A 329 -14.04 14.07 1.33
N ALA A 330 -13.39 15.15 1.79
CA ALA A 330 -11.96 15.10 2.19
C ALA A 330 -11.74 14.24 3.45
N HIS A 331 -12.60 14.39 4.45
CA HIS A 331 -12.55 13.61 5.68
C HIS A 331 -12.89 12.15 5.42
N ALA A 332 -13.89 11.89 4.57
CA ALA A 332 -14.25 10.54 4.15
C ALA A 332 -13.12 9.85 3.38
N MET A 333 -12.41 10.57 2.52
CA MET A 333 -11.24 10.03 1.81
C MET A 333 -10.10 9.66 2.77
N ALA A 334 -9.78 10.54 3.72
CA ALA A 334 -8.76 10.29 4.73
C ALA A 334 -9.13 9.11 5.63
N LEU A 335 -10.38 9.06 6.08
CA LEU A 335 -10.90 7.97 6.93
C LEU A 335 -10.96 6.64 6.19
N CYS A 336 -11.34 6.64 4.91
CA CYS A 336 -11.33 5.46 4.06
C CYS A 336 -9.90 4.91 3.89
N GLY A 337 -8.93 5.79 3.59
CA GLY A 337 -7.52 5.40 3.49
C GLY A 337 -6.97 4.86 4.82
N PHE A 338 -7.32 5.49 5.94
CA PHE A 338 -6.97 4.99 7.29
C PHE A 338 -7.53 3.60 7.55
N LEU A 339 -8.82 3.37 7.27
CA LEU A 339 -9.46 2.07 7.46
C LEU A 339 -8.87 1.00 6.55
N GLN A 340 -8.64 1.33 5.26
CA GLN A 340 -8.09 0.38 4.31
C GLN A 340 -6.67 -0.04 4.67
N GLN A 341 -5.79 0.90 4.99
CA GLN A 341 -4.42 0.59 5.39
C GLN A 341 -4.35 -0.04 6.78
N GLY A 342 -5.17 0.42 7.72
CA GLY A 342 -5.25 -0.13 9.07
C GLY A 342 -5.72 -1.58 9.06
N LEU A 343 -6.79 -1.90 8.33
CA LEU A 343 -7.26 -3.27 8.14
C LEU A 343 -6.20 -4.14 7.48
N ALA A 344 -5.51 -3.62 6.46
CA ALA A 344 -4.45 -4.36 5.79
C ALA A 344 -3.30 -4.69 6.75
N GLY A 345 -2.81 -3.71 7.50
CA GLY A 345 -1.73 -3.92 8.47
C GLY A 345 -2.11 -4.88 9.60
N ILE A 346 -3.32 -4.75 10.16
CA ILE A 346 -3.82 -5.63 11.22
C ILE A 346 -3.99 -7.07 10.70
N ALA A 347 -4.62 -7.24 9.53
CA ALA A 347 -4.86 -8.56 8.97
C ALA A 347 -3.56 -9.25 8.52
N ALA A 348 -2.62 -8.51 7.94
CA ALA A 348 -1.30 -9.02 7.60
C ALA A 348 -0.53 -9.45 8.86
N THR A 349 -0.53 -8.64 9.92
CA THR A 349 0.03 -9.02 11.22
C THR A 349 -0.61 -10.28 11.79
N ALA A 350 -1.95 -10.39 11.73
CA ALA A 350 -2.66 -11.59 12.18
C ALA A 350 -2.30 -12.81 11.34
N ALA A 351 -2.14 -12.65 10.02
CA ALA A 351 -1.71 -13.73 9.12
C ALA A 351 -0.32 -14.26 9.48
N VAL A 352 0.62 -13.37 9.84
CA VAL A 352 1.96 -13.76 10.33
C VAL A 352 1.89 -14.61 11.58
N LEU A 353 0.99 -14.27 12.52
CA LEU A 353 0.83 -15.05 13.78
C LEU A 353 0.26 -16.45 13.55
N LEU A 354 -0.47 -16.66 12.44
CA LEU A 354 -1.02 -17.96 12.03
C LEU A 354 -0.04 -18.77 11.16
N HIS A 355 1.16 -18.26 10.95
CA HIS A 355 2.10 -18.75 9.95
C HIS A 355 2.87 -19.99 10.44
N HIS A 356 2.40 -21.18 10.07
CA HIS A 356 3.16 -22.41 10.08
C HIS A 356 2.87 -23.21 8.79
N ASP A 357 3.91 -23.71 8.13
CA ASP A 357 3.87 -24.70 7.03
C ASP A 357 2.82 -24.47 5.91
N GLY A 358 2.80 -23.26 5.31
CA GLY A 358 1.91 -22.95 4.18
C GLY A 358 0.56 -22.37 4.58
N ALA A 359 0.29 -22.12 5.85
CA ALA A 359 -0.96 -21.50 6.33
C ALA A 359 -1.22 -20.07 5.77
N TRP A 360 -0.18 -19.43 5.21
CA TRP A 360 -0.33 -18.16 4.50
C TRP A 360 -1.34 -18.24 3.33
N THR A 361 -1.42 -19.38 2.64
CA THR A 361 -2.40 -19.58 1.55
C THR A 361 -3.82 -19.54 2.08
N LEU A 362 -4.06 -20.12 3.25
CA LEU A 362 -5.34 -20.07 3.93
C LEU A 362 -5.68 -18.64 4.36
N ALA A 363 -4.72 -17.89 4.91
CA ALA A 363 -4.92 -16.50 5.31
C ALA A 363 -5.31 -15.62 4.10
N VAL A 364 -4.58 -15.72 3.00
CA VAL A 364 -4.86 -14.97 1.76
C VAL A 364 -6.22 -15.38 1.17
N PHE A 365 -6.57 -16.67 1.18
CA PHE A 365 -7.87 -17.18 0.76
C PHE A 365 -9.01 -16.61 1.62
N VAL A 366 -8.91 -16.68 2.95
CA VAL A 366 -9.93 -16.14 3.86
C VAL A 366 -10.16 -14.66 3.61
N LEU A 367 -9.09 -13.87 3.46
CA LEU A 367 -9.19 -12.44 3.15
C LEU A 367 -9.87 -12.19 1.80
N GLY A 368 -9.57 -12.99 0.79
CA GLY A 368 -10.20 -12.92 -0.53
C GLY A 368 -11.69 -13.21 -0.48
N VAL A 369 -12.08 -14.28 0.22
CA VAL A 369 -13.49 -14.67 0.39
C VAL A 369 -14.25 -13.62 1.22
N LEU A 370 -13.68 -13.14 2.32
CA LEU A 370 -14.29 -12.07 3.14
C LEU A 370 -14.50 -10.79 2.32
N THR A 371 -13.55 -10.43 1.46
CA THR A 371 -13.69 -9.32 0.53
C THR A 371 -14.91 -9.49 -0.37
N LEU A 372 -15.07 -10.66 -0.99
CA LEU A 372 -16.19 -10.96 -1.86
C LEU A 372 -17.53 -10.98 -1.10
N LEU A 373 -17.57 -11.58 0.08
CA LEU A 373 -18.76 -11.61 0.93
C LEU A 373 -19.18 -10.19 1.35
N GLN A 374 -18.23 -9.37 1.75
CA GLN A 374 -18.48 -7.97 2.14
C GLN A 374 -19.14 -7.17 1.00
N VAL A 375 -18.72 -7.44 -0.24
CA VAL A 375 -19.30 -6.79 -1.43
C VAL A 375 -20.69 -7.35 -1.75
N LYS A 376 -20.91 -8.68 -1.66
CA LYS A 376 -22.19 -9.33 -2.01
C LYS A 376 -23.30 -9.10 -1.02
N LEU A 377 -23.01 -9.08 0.28
CA LEU A 377 -24.05 -8.96 1.33
C LEU A 377 -24.84 -7.65 1.23
N LYS A 378 -24.22 -6.56 0.77
CA LYS A 378 -24.91 -5.26 0.71
C LYS A 378 -25.74 -5.07 -0.57
N VAL A 379 -25.48 -5.82 -1.64
CA VAL A 379 -26.29 -5.74 -2.89
C VAL A 379 -27.62 -6.45 -2.75
N ARG A 380 -27.72 -7.46 -1.87
CA ARG A 380 -29.00 -8.14 -1.56
C ARG A 380 -29.92 -7.32 -0.65
N GLY A 381 -29.43 -6.27 -0.02
CA GLY A 381 -30.19 -5.40 0.88
C GLY A 381 -30.68 -4.08 0.26
N ARG A 382 -30.54 -3.91 -1.06
CA ARG A 382 -31.14 -2.87 -1.90
C ARG A 382 -32.07 -3.50 -2.90
#